data_59a6888c6409b32dbed9832063a56787
#
_entry.id   59a6888c6409b32dbed9832063a56787
#
_cell.length_a   1.000
_cell.length_b   1.000
_cell.length_c   1.000
_cell.angle_alpha   90.00
_cell.angle_beta   90.00
_cell.angle_gamma   90.00
#
_symmetry.space_group_name_H-M   'P 1'
#
loop_
_entity.id
_entity.type
_entity.pdbx_description
1 polymer ?
#
loop_
_entity_poly.entity_id
_entity_poly.type
_entity_poly.pdbx_seq_one_letter_code
_entity_poly.pdbx_strand_id
1 'polypeptide(L)'
;MLANDCTVYRLLLAGGSFDKKTGKPLSGGFKRRPPKPDGTLRDQSGLSVCQSDTNDVSTLAKRWDPKAIVSLLVGDIRSIKTTPSLDVIPDKPNHANIVNLPAGGEDEDKAELLATYLRDACKVVYSP
;
A
#
# COMPACT_ATOMS: atom_id res chain seq x y z
N MET A 1 -0.20 -18.60 0.96
CA MET A 1 -1.08 -17.56 1.54
C MET A 1 -0.41 -16.93 2.76
N LEU A 2 -0.43 -15.62 2.87
CA LEU A 2 0.15 -14.94 4.02
C LEU A 2 -0.77 -15.07 5.24
N ALA A 3 -0.19 -15.34 6.41
CA ALA A 3 -0.93 -15.41 7.66
C ALA A 3 -1.36 -14.02 8.14
N ASN A 4 -2.41 -13.96 8.97
CA ASN A 4 -2.94 -12.68 9.47
C ASN A 4 -1.93 -11.88 10.30
N ASP A 5 -0.99 -12.55 10.96
CA ASP A 5 0.05 -11.88 11.76
C ASP A 5 1.28 -11.47 10.96
N CYS A 6 1.29 -11.73 9.64
CA CYS A 6 2.34 -11.23 8.78
C CYS A 6 2.24 -9.72 8.61
N THR A 7 3.40 -9.07 8.53
CA THR A 7 3.50 -7.63 8.26
C THR A 7 3.98 -7.40 6.83
N VAL A 8 3.41 -6.41 6.18
CA VAL A 8 3.89 -5.93 4.88
C VAL A 8 4.24 -4.45 4.99
N TYR A 9 5.16 -4.01 4.13
CA TYR A 9 5.58 -2.61 4.05
C TYR A 9 5.08 -1.97 2.77
N ARG A 10 4.54 -0.76 2.89
CA ARG A 10 4.20 0.08 1.75
C ARG A 10 5.16 1.27 1.71
N LEU A 11 5.85 1.44 0.58
CA LEU A 11 6.73 2.59 0.36
C LEU A 11 5.89 3.75 -0.19
N LEU A 12 5.91 4.87 0.50
CA LEU A 12 5.21 6.08 0.08
C LEU A 12 6.20 6.94 -0.71
N LEU A 13 6.11 6.86 -2.03
CA LEU A 13 7.07 7.49 -2.95
C LEU A 13 6.58 8.82 -3.50
N ALA A 14 5.29 8.93 -3.79
CA ALA A 14 4.72 10.12 -4.40
C ALA A 14 4.56 11.27 -3.38
N GLY A 15 4.63 12.51 -3.86
CA GLY A 15 4.48 13.68 -3.00
C GLY A 15 3.14 13.76 -2.26
N GLY A 16 2.05 13.29 -2.88
CA GLY A 16 0.72 13.25 -2.26
C GLY A 16 0.47 12.06 -1.35
N SER A 17 1.49 11.26 -1.02
CA SER A 17 1.34 10.06 -0.20
C SER A 17 1.68 10.26 1.28
N PHE A 18 2.39 11.35 1.61
CA PHE A 18 2.87 11.59 2.98
C PHE A 18 2.97 13.09 3.24
N ASP A 19 2.49 13.52 4.41
CA ASP A 19 2.58 14.91 4.85
C ASP A 19 3.77 15.06 5.80
N LYS A 20 4.82 15.72 5.33
CA LYS A 20 6.05 15.95 6.11
C LYS A 20 5.81 16.86 7.32
N LYS A 21 4.85 17.77 7.25
CA LYS A 21 4.58 18.71 8.34
C LYS A 21 3.95 18.01 9.53
N THR A 22 3.02 17.10 9.29
CA THR A 22 2.33 16.35 10.35
C THR A 22 2.96 15.02 10.66
N GLY A 23 3.82 14.49 9.76
CA GLY A 23 4.39 13.16 9.88
C GLY A 23 3.37 12.05 9.65
N LYS A 24 2.29 12.33 8.94
CA LYS A 24 1.18 11.39 8.72
C LYS A 24 1.06 10.94 7.27
N PRO A 25 0.78 9.65 7.03
CA PRO A 25 0.44 9.17 5.70
C PRO A 25 -0.86 9.80 5.19
N LEU A 26 -0.93 9.98 3.88
CA LEU A 26 -2.12 10.47 3.20
C LEU A 26 -2.78 9.34 2.42
N SER A 27 -4.09 9.42 2.24
CA SER A 27 -4.85 8.37 1.55
C SER A 27 -4.37 8.12 0.12
N GLY A 28 -3.82 9.13 -0.55
CA GLY A 28 -3.29 8.99 -1.90
C GLY A 28 -2.19 7.93 -2.04
N GLY A 29 -1.50 7.59 -0.95
CA GLY A 29 -0.49 6.53 -0.95
C GLY A 29 -1.06 5.11 -0.98
N PHE A 30 -2.37 4.95 -0.86
CA PHE A 30 -3.04 3.65 -0.74
C PHE A 30 -4.07 3.40 -1.84
N LYS A 31 -3.96 4.13 -2.94
CA LYS A 31 -4.82 3.95 -4.13
C LYS A 31 -4.02 3.35 -5.26
N ARG A 32 -4.68 2.50 -6.07
CA ARG A 32 -4.10 2.06 -7.34
C ARG A 32 -4.02 3.28 -8.27
N ARG A 33 -2.89 3.41 -8.97
CA ARG A 33 -2.68 4.54 -9.87
C ARG A 33 -3.51 4.38 -11.14
N PRO A 34 -4.03 5.48 -11.72
CA PRO A 34 -4.70 5.43 -13.02
C PRO A 34 -3.70 5.11 -14.14
N PRO A 35 -4.18 4.71 -15.33
CA PRO A 35 -3.31 4.54 -16.48
C PRO A 35 -2.50 5.81 -16.78
N LYS A 36 -1.32 5.62 -17.38
CA LYS A 36 -0.52 6.74 -17.87
C LYS A 36 -1.25 7.43 -19.03
N PRO A 37 -0.89 8.71 -19.36
CA PRO A 37 -1.51 9.41 -20.47
C PRO A 37 -1.40 8.68 -21.82
N ASP A 38 -0.38 7.83 -22.00
CA ASP A 38 -0.20 7.01 -23.21
C ASP A 38 -1.05 5.74 -23.22
N GLY A 39 -1.88 5.51 -22.20
CA GLY A 39 -2.71 4.32 -22.05
C GLY A 39 -2.04 3.14 -21.35
N THR A 40 -0.76 3.24 -21.00
CA THR A 40 -0.07 2.16 -20.27
C THR A 40 -0.71 1.96 -18.90
N LEU A 41 -1.15 0.73 -18.63
CA LEU A 41 -1.79 0.38 -17.36
C LEU A 41 -0.75 0.29 -16.24
N ARG A 42 -1.17 0.71 -15.03
CA ARG A 42 -0.35 0.63 -13.82
C ARG A 42 -1.10 -0.10 -12.71
N ASP A 43 -0.36 -0.73 -11.80
CA ASP A 43 -0.91 -1.39 -10.63
C ASP A 43 -1.97 -2.45 -10.98
N GLN A 44 -1.79 -3.15 -12.11
CA GLN A 44 -2.76 -4.15 -12.59
C GLN A 44 -2.94 -5.31 -11.62
N SER A 45 -1.86 -5.73 -10.95
CA SER A 45 -1.91 -6.84 -9.99
C SER A 45 -2.43 -6.42 -8.62
N GLY A 46 -2.62 -5.13 -8.38
CA GLY A 46 -3.07 -4.59 -7.10
C GLY A 46 -2.15 -3.50 -6.59
N LEU A 47 -2.26 -3.17 -5.31
CA LEU A 47 -1.39 -2.21 -4.67
C LEU A 47 -0.13 -2.91 -4.16
N SER A 48 1.03 -2.47 -4.62
CA SER A 48 2.33 -3.09 -4.34
C SER A 48 2.75 -2.92 -2.89
N VAL A 49 3.18 -4.02 -2.26
CA VAL A 49 3.76 -4.02 -0.91
C VAL A 49 4.94 -4.98 -0.85
N CYS A 50 5.81 -4.82 0.14
CA CYS A 50 6.95 -5.70 0.39
C CYS A 50 6.67 -6.57 1.59
N GLN A 51 7.06 -7.85 1.53
CA GLN A 51 6.94 -8.75 2.69
C GLN A 51 8.04 -8.45 3.71
N SER A 52 7.67 -8.33 4.99
CA SER A 52 8.59 -7.91 6.05
C SER A 52 9.63 -8.96 6.41
N ASP A 53 9.32 -10.25 6.21
CA ASP A 53 10.24 -11.34 6.54
C ASP A 53 11.46 -11.42 5.61
N THR A 54 11.38 -10.81 4.43
CA THR A 54 12.45 -10.82 3.42
C THR A 54 12.98 -9.42 3.10
N ASN A 55 12.47 -8.39 3.78
CA ASN A 55 12.86 -7.00 3.52
C ASN A 55 13.19 -6.28 4.83
N ASP A 56 14.29 -5.54 4.82
CA ASP A 56 14.71 -4.71 5.92
C ASP A 56 14.38 -3.24 5.63
N VAL A 57 13.79 -2.55 6.60
CA VAL A 57 13.35 -1.15 6.43
C VAL A 57 14.51 -0.24 6.02
N SER A 58 15.67 -0.36 6.66
CA SER A 58 16.81 0.52 6.31
C SER A 58 17.33 0.26 4.90
N THR A 59 17.33 -0.99 4.44
CA THR A 59 17.71 -1.35 3.08
C THR A 59 16.72 -0.78 2.06
N LEU A 60 15.42 -0.91 2.33
CA LEU A 60 14.37 -0.34 1.48
C LEU A 60 14.49 1.19 1.40
N ALA A 61 14.75 1.86 2.54
CA ALA A 61 14.90 3.30 2.59
C ALA A 61 16.07 3.78 1.73
N LYS A 62 17.21 3.09 1.79
CA LYS A 62 18.38 3.43 0.99
C LYS A 62 18.16 3.21 -0.50
N ARG A 63 17.49 2.11 -0.84
CA ARG A 63 17.29 1.72 -2.24
C ARG A 63 16.28 2.62 -2.97
N TRP A 64 15.21 2.98 -2.30
CA TRP A 64 14.05 3.64 -2.93
C TRP A 64 13.90 5.10 -2.56
N ASP A 65 14.59 5.58 -1.53
CA ASP A 65 14.50 6.95 -1.02
C ASP A 65 13.05 7.44 -0.88
N PRO A 66 12.19 6.69 -0.16
CA PRO A 66 10.77 7.04 -0.05
C PRO A 66 10.55 8.24 0.86
N LYS A 67 9.37 8.85 0.73
CA LYS A 67 8.90 9.88 1.66
C LYS A 67 8.66 9.29 3.05
N ALA A 68 8.21 8.05 3.10
CA ALA A 68 8.03 7.28 4.32
C ALA A 68 7.86 5.80 3.96
N ILE A 69 8.04 4.92 4.95
CA ILE A 69 7.66 3.51 4.86
C ILE A 69 6.65 3.27 5.98
N VAL A 70 5.55 2.64 5.64
CA VAL A 70 4.52 2.25 6.61
C VAL A 70 4.40 0.73 6.67
N SER A 71 4.00 0.21 7.83
CA SER A 71 3.71 -1.21 8.02
C SER A 71 2.21 -1.43 8.14
N LEU A 72 1.76 -2.57 7.65
CA LEU A 72 0.37 -3.04 7.74
C LEU A 72 0.37 -4.51 8.12
N LEU A 73 -0.54 -4.90 9.02
CA LEU A 73 -0.79 -6.30 9.30
C LEU A 73 -1.76 -6.86 8.25
N VAL A 74 -1.44 -8.03 7.73
CA VAL A 74 -2.30 -8.70 6.74
C VAL A 74 -3.71 -8.90 7.28
N GLY A 75 -3.84 -9.30 8.55
CA GLY A 75 -5.13 -9.47 9.20
C GLY A 75 -5.95 -8.18 9.26
N ASP A 76 -5.31 -7.04 9.49
CA ASP A 76 -5.99 -5.74 9.50
C ASP A 76 -6.53 -5.39 8.13
N ILE A 77 -5.75 -5.68 7.07
CA ILE A 77 -6.18 -5.45 5.69
C ILE A 77 -7.41 -6.31 5.38
N ARG A 78 -7.38 -7.61 5.74
CA ARG A 78 -8.48 -8.53 5.51
C ARG A 78 -9.73 -8.19 6.32
N SER A 79 -9.57 -7.51 7.45
CA SER A 79 -10.68 -7.15 8.34
C SER A 79 -11.46 -5.92 7.87
N ILE A 80 -10.98 -5.20 6.89
CA ILE A 80 -11.71 -4.06 6.31
C ILE A 80 -12.98 -4.58 5.65
N LYS A 81 -14.13 -4.03 6.07
CA LYS A 81 -15.44 -4.47 5.56
C LYS A 81 -15.68 -3.90 4.17
N THR A 82 -15.59 -4.76 3.17
CA THR A 82 -15.83 -4.42 1.77
C THR A 82 -16.13 -5.69 0.99
N THR A 83 -16.78 -5.56 -0.15
CA THR A 83 -17.11 -6.67 -1.04
C THR A 83 -16.56 -6.39 -2.43
N PRO A 84 -15.70 -7.25 -3.00
CA PRO A 84 -15.06 -8.40 -2.34
C PRO A 84 -14.07 -7.98 -1.25
N SER A 85 -13.80 -8.87 -0.30
CA SER A 85 -12.84 -8.60 0.78
C SER A 85 -11.44 -8.33 0.22
N LEU A 86 -10.71 -7.42 0.86
CA LEU A 86 -9.31 -7.21 0.52
C LEU A 86 -8.47 -8.42 0.95
N ASP A 87 -7.42 -8.70 0.20
CA ASP A 87 -6.47 -9.74 0.54
C ASP A 87 -5.07 -9.29 0.13
N VAL A 88 -4.06 -10.04 0.58
CA VAL A 88 -2.66 -9.78 0.26
C VAL A 88 -2.10 -11.05 -0.37
N ILE A 89 -1.77 -10.96 -1.65
CA ILE A 89 -1.34 -12.12 -2.45
C ILE A 89 0.13 -11.97 -2.80
N PRO A 90 0.99 -12.88 -2.34
CA PRO A 90 2.41 -12.86 -2.74
C PRO A 90 2.55 -13.22 -4.21
N ASP A 91 3.37 -12.47 -4.93
CA ASP A 91 3.71 -12.74 -6.35
C ASP A 91 5.19 -13.07 -6.54
N LYS A 92 6.02 -12.72 -5.56
CA LYS A 92 7.45 -13.03 -5.49
C LYS A 92 7.82 -13.24 -4.02
N PRO A 93 8.97 -13.88 -3.71
CA PRO A 93 9.35 -14.12 -2.31
C PRO A 93 9.45 -12.86 -1.44
N ASN A 94 9.75 -11.71 -2.04
CA ASN A 94 9.94 -10.45 -1.31
C ASN A 94 8.83 -9.42 -1.59
N HIS A 95 7.79 -9.79 -2.31
CA HIS A 95 6.78 -8.85 -2.79
C HIS A 95 5.38 -9.45 -2.72
N ALA A 96 4.37 -8.61 -2.56
CA ALA A 96 2.98 -8.99 -2.60
C ALA A 96 2.13 -7.84 -3.12
N ASN A 97 0.85 -8.10 -3.35
CA ASN A 97 -0.11 -7.08 -3.76
C ASN A 97 -1.34 -7.13 -2.87
N ILE A 98 -1.85 -5.95 -2.48
CA ILE A 98 -3.18 -5.83 -1.90
C ILE A 98 -4.16 -5.86 -3.07
N VAL A 99 -5.04 -6.86 -3.09
CA VAL A 99 -5.97 -7.10 -4.20
C VAL A 99 -7.39 -6.70 -3.82
N ASN A 100 -8.24 -6.56 -4.83
CA ASN A 100 -9.66 -6.20 -4.73
C ASN A 100 -9.90 -4.73 -4.39
N LEU A 101 -8.89 -3.89 -4.51
CA LEU A 101 -9.06 -2.43 -4.54
C LEU A 101 -9.55 -2.00 -5.93
N PRO A 102 -10.38 -0.94 -6.00
CA PRO A 102 -10.78 -0.41 -7.32
C PRO A 102 -9.56 -0.03 -8.15
N ALA A 103 -9.64 -0.30 -9.45
CA ALA A 103 -8.61 0.16 -10.38
C ALA A 103 -8.59 1.70 -10.41
N GLY A 104 -7.42 2.27 -10.74
CA GLY A 104 -7.30 3.71 -10.82
C GLY A 104 -8.28 4.31 -11.84
N GLY A 105 -9.08 5.27 -11.38
CA GLY A 105 -10.12 5.89 -12.20
C GLY A 105 -11.49 5.21 -12.13
N GLU A 106 -11.58 4.05 -11.51
CA GLU A 106 -12.85 3.37 -11.23
C GLU A 106 -13.31 3.70 -9.81
N ASP A 107 -14.62 3.82 -9.60
CA ASP A 107 -15.25 4.00 -8.28
C ASP A 107 -14.41 4.82 -7.30
N GLU A 108 -14.23 6.11 -7.58
CA GLU A 108 -13.39 7.01 -6.80
C GLU A 108 -13.82 7.09 -5.32
N ASP A 109 -15.11 7.03 -5.02
CA ASP A 109 -15.60 7.09 -3.65
C ASP A 109 -15.19 5.85 -2.85
N LYS A 110 -15.32 4.67 -3.44
CA LYS A 110 -14.88 3.41 -2.82
C LYS A 110 -13.36 3.38 -2.69
N ALA A 111 -12.63 3.83 -3.70
CA ALA A 111 -11.18 3.89 -3.66
C ALA A 111 -10.70 4.78 -2.51
N GLU A 112 -11.31 5.96 -2.34
CA GLU A 112 -10.95 6.89 -1.25
C GLU A 112 -11.29 6.30 0.12
N LEU A 113 -12.45 5.67 0.26
CA LEU A 113 -12.86 5.05 1.53
C LEU A 113 -11.90 3.95 1.94
N LEU A 114 -11.55 3.04 1.04
CA LEU A 114 -10.63 1.95 1.33
C LEU A 114 -9.21 2.45 1.59
N ALA A 115 -8.76 3.45 0.84
CA ALA A 115 -7.47 4.07 1.06
C ALA A 115 -7.39 4.71 2.45
N THR A 116 -8.47 5.35 2.91
CA THR A 116 -8.55 5.94 4.24
C THR A 116 -8.47 4.86 5.33
N TYR A 117 -9.16 3.73 5.17
CA TYR A 117 -9.06 2.62 6.12
C TYR A 117 -7.65 2.04 6.19
N LEU A 118 -6.98 1.87 5.05
CA LEU A 118 -5.59 1.38 5.01
C LEU A 118 -4.65 2.38 5.69
N ARG A 119 -4.82 3.68 5.41
CA ARG A 119 -4.03 4.72 6.06
C ARG A 119 -4.20 4.68 7.57
N ASP A 120 -5.42 4.53 8.07
CA ASP A 120 -5.71 4.52 9.50
C ASP A 120 -5.17 3.27 10.19
N ALA A 121 -5.05 2.15 9.47
CA ALA A 121 -4.54 0.89 10.00
C ALA A 121 -3.01 0.80 10.01
N CYS A 122 -2.32 1.64 9.23
CA CYS A 122 -0.87 1.54 9.08
C CYS A 122 -0.12 2.24 10.20
N LYS A 123 1.18 1.88 10.33
CA LYS A 123 2.12 2.54 11.24
C LYS A 123 3.32 3.04 10.43
N VAL A 124 3.77 4.27 10.71
CA VAL A 124 5.00 4.79 10.12
C VAL A 124 6.19 4.10 10.79
N VAL A 125 7.00 3.41 10.01
CA VAL A 125 8.21 2.71 10.50
C VAL A 125 9.49 3.40 10.04
N TYR A 126 9.39 4.32 9.09
CA TYR A 126 10.50 5.13 8.60
C TYR A 126 10.00 6.45 8.02
N SER A 127 10.64 7.55 8.38
CA SER A 127 10.52 8.83 7.69
C SER A 127 11.84 9.57 7.79
N PRO A 128 12.31 10.21 6.69
CA PRO A 128 13.55 10.96 6.72
C PRO A 128 13.50 12.14 7.68
#